data_745a12a3931b4b85dd79c5742ded1598
#
_entry.id   745a12a3931b4b85dd79c5742ded1598
#
_cell.length_a   1.000
_cell.length_b   1.000
_cell.length_c   1.000
_cell.angle_alpha   90.00
_cell.angle_beta   90.00
_cell.angle_gamma   90.00
#
_symmetry.space_group_name_H-M   'P 1'
#
loop_
_entity.id
_entity.type
_entity.pdbx_description
1 polymer ?
#
loop_
_entity_poly.entity_id
_entity_poly.type
_entity_poly.pdbx_seq_one_letter_code
_entity_poly.pdbx_strand_id
1 'polypeptide(L)'
;MAARPLNEIVEPGWADALGPVAGRITEMGDFLRAEIAAGRTYLPAGPNVLRAFQQPFDEVRVLIVGQDPYPTPGHAVGLSFSVAPEVRPLPGSLENIFRELHTDLALPRPSNGDLTPWTRQGILLLNRALTTAPRKPAAHRGKGWEEVTEQAIRALVARGKPLVSILWGRDARNLRPLLGDFPAIESAHPSPMSADRGFFGSRPFSQANDLLVRQGAQPVDWRLP
;
A
#
# COMPACT_ATOMS: atom_id res chain seq x y z
N MET A 1 24.75 2.48 -14.35
CA MET A 1 24.02 1.32 -14.89
C MET A 1 22.75 1.83 -15.53
N ALA A 2 22.39 1.31 -16.75
CA ALA A 2 21.12 1.63 -17.39
C ALA A 2 19.93 1.21 -16.48
N ALA A 3 18.83 1.97 -16.53
CA ALA A 3 17.62 1.60 -15.83
C ALA A 3 17.08 0.29 -16.42
N ARG A 4 16.70 -0.67 -15.60
CA ARG A 4 16.04 -1.89 -16.07
C ARG A 4 14.66 -1.54 -16.64
N PRO A 5 14.22 -2.21 -17.70
CA PRO A 5 12.86 -2.06 -18.24
C PRO A 5 11.81 -2.34 -17.16
N LEU A 6 10.66 -1.67 -17.23
CA LEU A 6 9.61 -1.79 -16.22
C LEU A 6 9.08 -3.23 -16.09
N ASN A 7 8.94 -3.94 -17.20
CA ASN A 7 8.50 -5.34 -17.28
C ASN A 7 9.47 -6.35 -16.65
N GLU A 8 10.69 -5.94 -16.31
CA GLU A 8 11.64 -6.76 -15.54
C GLU A 8 11.57 -6.50 -14.03
N ILE A 9 10.84 -5.47 -13.61
CA ILE A 9 10.81 -4.98 -12.23
C ILE A 9 9.46 -5.23 -11.58
N VAL A 10 8.37 -5.13 -12.36
CA VAL A 10 7.00 -5.34 -11.91
C VAL A 10 6.34 -6.49 -12.69
N GLU A 11 5.20 -6.96 -12.20
CA GLU A 11 4.42 -7.97 -12.93
C GLU A 11 3.92 -7.39 -14.28
N PRO A 12 3.81 -8.20 -15.36
CA PRO A 12 3.51 -7.71 -16.71
C PRO A 12 2.26 -6.83 -16.83
N GLY A 13 1.15 -7.17 -16.17
CA GLY A 13 -0.05 -6.35 -16.19
C GLY A 13 0.17 -4.97 -15.56
N TRP A 14 1.02 -4.88 -14.55
CA TRP A 14 1.44 -3.60 -13.98
C TRP A 14 2.38 -2.83 -14.90
N ALA A 15 3.24 -3.51 -15.66
CA ALA A 15 4.10 -2.84 -16.60
C ALA A 15 3.28 -2.10 -17.68
N ASP A 16 2.21 -2.73 -18.18
CA ASP A 16 1.27 -2.11 -19.12
C ASP A 16 0.48 -0.97 -18.47
N ALA A 17 -0.08 -1.21 -17.27
CA ALA A 17 -0.88 -0.24 -16.53
C ALA A 17 -0.11 1.03 -16.16
N LEU A 18 1.19 0.90 -15.86
CA LEU A 18 2.08 1.99 -15.50
C LEU A 18 2.83 2.58 -16.70
N GLY A 19 2.64 2.05 -17.91
CA GLY A 19 3.25 2.55 -19.14
C GLY A 19 3.12 4.06 -19.32
N PRO A 20 1.94 4.68 -19.11
CA PRO A 20 1.77 6.13 -19.23
C PRO A 20 2.68 6.96 -18.32
N VAL A 21 3.16 6.40 -17.21
CA VAL A 21 4.03 7.08 -16.22
C VAL A 21 5.43 6.47 -16.15
N ALA A 22 5.83 5.66 -17.14
CA ALA A 22 7.16 5.04 -17.17
C ALA A 22 8.30 6.09 -17.12
N GLY A 23 8.11 7.23 -17.79
CA GLY A 23 9.03 8.37 -17.72
C GLY A 23 9.16 8.91 -16.29
N ARG A 24 8.04 9.09 -15.58
CA ARG A 24 8.04 9.52 -14.18
C ARG A 24 8.74 8.51 -13.26
N ILE A 25 8.55 7.21 -13.48
CA ILE A 25 9.25 6.16 -12.73
C ILE A 25 10.76 6.27 -12.95
N THR A 26 11.20 6.54 -14.18
CA THR A 26 12.62 6.76 -14.51
C THR A 26 13.17 7.98 -13.79
N GLU A 27 12.47 9.12 -13.81
CA GLU A 27 12.85 10.35 -13.09
C GLU A 27 12.98 10.11 -11.58
N MET A 28 12.06 9.33 -11.00
CA MET A 28 12.16 8.94 -9.59
C MET A 28 13.36 8.05 -9.32
N GLY A 29 13.72 7.17 -10.23
CA GLY A 29 14.97 6.41 -10.17
C GLY A 29 16.21 7.32 -10.20
N ASP A 30 16.23 8.35 -11.05
CA ASP A 30 17.30 9.35 -11.10
C ASP A 30 17.38 10.15 -9.80
N PHE A 31 16.23 10.59 -9.27
CA PHE A 31 16.15 11.23 -7.97
C PHE A 31 16.80 10.38 -6.85
N LEU A 32 16.45 9.09 -6.77
CA LEU A 32 17.01 8.20 -5.76
C LEU A 32 18.52 7.98 -5.94
N ARG A 33 19.02 7.90 -7.18
CA ARG A 33 20.46 7.84 -7.49
C ARG A 33 21.18 9.10 -7.06
N ALA A 34 20.57 10.27 -7.28
CA ALA A 34 21.11 11.54 -6.82
C ALA A 34 21.17 11.65 -5.29
N GLU A 35 20.15 11.13 -4.58
CA GLU A 35 20.18 11.04 -3.11
C GLU A 35 21.39 10.23 -2.63
N ILE A 36 21.61 9.05 -3.21
CA ILE A 36 22.77 8.18 -2.87
C ILE A 36 24.09 8.89 -3.19
N ALA A 37 24.22 9.50 -4.36
CA ALA A 37 25.44 10.22 -4.76
C ALA A 37 25.75 11.38 -3.82
N ALA A 38 24.74 11.99 -3.20
CA ALA A 38 24.87 13.04 -2.21
C ALA A 38 25.06 12.51 -0.77
N GLY A 39 25.29 11.19 -0.60
CA GLY A 39 25.50 10.57 0.72
C GLY A 39 24.22 10.40 1.55
N ARG A 40 23.05 10.59 0.95
CA ARG A 40 21.74 10.37 1.59
C ARG A 40 21.18 9.01 1.21
N THR A 41 20.54 8.34 2.16
CA THR A 41 19.90 7.04 1.95
C THR A 41 18.37 7.20 1.91
N TYR A 42 17.68 6.18 1.37
CA TYR A 42 16.24 6.14 1.31
C TYR A 42 15.69 4.77 1.75
N LEU A 43 14.42 4.73 2.07
CA LEU A 43 13.67 3.54 2.43
C LEU A 43 12.44 3.39 1.52
N PRO A 44 12.03 2.16 1.18
CA PRO A 44 12.70 0.87 1.41
C PRO A 44 13.96 0.70 0.57
N ALA A 45 14.69 -0.43 0.74
CA ALA A 45 15.78 -0.81 -0.15
C ALA A 45 15.32 -0.86 -1.62
N GLY A 46 16.22 -0.52 -2.56
CA GLY A 46 15.90 -0.36 -3.99
C GLY A 46 15.03 -1.46 -4.60
N PRO A 47 15.32 -2.79 -4.39
CA PRO A 47 14.49 -3.87 -4.92
C PRO A 47 13.04 -3.85 -4.42
N ASN A 48 12.77 -3.21 -3.28
CA ASN A 48 11.45 -3.16 -2.65
C ASN A 48 10.65 -1.90 -3.00
N VAL A 49 11.21 -0.94 -3.73
CA VAL A 49 10.50 0.33 -4.05
C VAL A 49 9.20 0.08 -4.81
N LEU A 50 9.22 -0.81 -5.79
CA LEU A 50 8.06 -1.18 -6.61
C LEU A 50 7.44 -2.54 -6.20
N ARG A 51 7.72 -3.05 -5.00
CA ARG A 51 7.27 -4.37 -4.56
C ARG A 51 5.76 -4.54 -4.58
N ALA A 52 5.00 -3.50 -4.30
CA ALA A 52 3.54 -3.54 -4.36
C ALA A 52 3.01 -3.93 -5.74
N PHE A 53 3.78 -3.70 -6.81
CA PHE A 53 3.44 -4.03 -8.19
C PHE A 53 4.02 -5.38 -8.66
N GLN A 54 4.47 -6.24 -7.76
CA GLN A 54 4.97 -7.58 -8.11
C GLN A 54 3.87 -8.66 -8.02
N GLN A 55 2.70 -8.36 -7.48
CA GLN A 55 1.53 -9.24 -7.50
C GLN A 55 0.75 -9.07 -8.81
N PRO A 56 -0.04 -10.09 -9.24
CA PRO A 56 -0.82 -9.98 -10.47
C PRO A 56 -1.79 -8.79 -10.47
N PHE A 57 -1.68 -7.91 -11.47
CA PHE A 57 -2.54 -6.74 -11.63
C PHE A 57 -4.03 -7.12 -11.69
N ASP A 58 -4.33 -8.16 -12.45
CA ASP A 58 -5.69 -8.62 -12.71
C ASP A 58 -6.37 -9.27 -11.51
N GLU A 59 -5.62 -9.70 -10.52
CA GLU A 59 -6.13 -10.32 -9.29
C GLU A 59 -6.43 -9.32 -8.18
N VAL A 60 -6.02 -8.06 -8.32
CA VAL A 60 -6.27 -7.04 -7.31
C VAL A 60 -7.77 -6.78 -7.18
N ARG A 61 -8.31 -6.97 -5.98
CA ARG A 61 -9.72 -6.74 -5.64
C ARG A 61 -9.93 -5.90 -4.38
N VAL A 62 -8.87 -5.71 -3.60
CA VAL A 62 -8.87 -4.74 -2.48
C VAL A 62 -7.65 -3.84 -2.61
N LEU A 63 -7.85 -2.54 -2.43
CA LEU A 63 -6.78 -1.55 -2.35
C LEU A 63 -6.73 -0.97 -0.94
N ILE A 64 -5.59 -1.11 -0.26
CA ILE A 64 -5.31 -0.44 1.01
C ILE A 64 -4.23 0.61 0.77
N VAL A 65 -4.54 1.87 1.06
CA VAL A 65 -3.61 2.98 0.82
C VAL A 65 -2.99 3.46 2.12
N GLY A 66 -1.65 3.39 2.18
CA GLY A 66 -0.82 4.07 3.18
C GLY A 66 -0.30 5.43 2.68
N GLN A 67 0.31 6.20 3.56
CA GLN A 67 0.86 7.51 3.22
C GLN A 67 2.25 7.38 2.59
N ASP A 68 3.20 6.83 3.30
CA ASP A 68 4.60 6.64 2.94
C ASP A 68 5.20 5.45 3.71
N PRO A 69 6.38 4.95 3.30
CA PRO A 69 7.02 3.86 4.02
C PRO A 69 7.39 4.24 5.45
N TYR A 70 7.42 3.26 6.34
CA TYR A 70 7.94 3.47 7.69
C TYR A 70 9.34 4.10 7.65
N PRO A 71 9.57 5.21 8.36
CA PRO A 71 10.86 5.90 8.34
C PRO A 71 11.92 5.24 9.24
N THR A 72 11.53 4.27 10.06
CA THR A 72 12.45 3.52 10.90
C THR A 72 13.28 2.56 10.02
N PRO A 73 14.62 2.64 10.05
CA PRO A 73 15.47 1.70 9.32
C PRO A 73 15.11 0.23 9.64
N GLY A 74 15.04 -0.61 8.60
CA GLY A 74 14.68 -2.02 8.72
C GLY A 74 13.17 -2.31 8.73
N HIS A 75 12.30 -1.31 8.81
CA HIS A 75 10.84 -1.54 8.84
C HIS A 75 10.20 -1.55 7.45
N ALA A 76 10.61 -0.66 6.56
CA ALA A 76 9.99 -0.52 5.25
C ALA A 76 10.35 -1.69 4.32
N VAL A 77 9.34 -2.42 3.86
CA VAL A 77 9.48 -3.58 2.96
C VAL A 77 8.84 -3.38 1.58
N GLY A 78 8.37 -2.16 1.26
CA GLY A 78 7.74 -1.83 -0.02
C GLY A 78 6.25 -2.17 -0.12
N LEU A 79 5.65 -2.62 0.96
CA LEU A 79 4.20 -2.81 1.12
C LEU A 79 3.70 -1.90 2.24
N SER A 80 2.59 -1.19 2.03
CA SER A 80 2.04 -0.30 3.06
C SER A 80 1.70 -1.08 4.34
N PHE A 81 2.03 -0.51 5.49
CA PHE A 81 1.81 -1.06 6.84
C PHE A 81 2.56 -2.37 7.17
N SER A 82 3.14 -3.07 6.19
CA SER A 82 3.87 -4.31 6.40
C SER A 82 5.30 -4.07 6.88
N VAL A 83 5.79 -5.00 7.69
CA VAL A 83 7.21 -5.10 8.07
C VAL A 83 7.71 -6.53 7.87
N ALA A 84 9.01 -6.74 7.94
CA ALA A 84 9.57 -8.09 7.89
C ALA A 84 9.19 -8.91 9.14
N PRO A 85 9.08 -10.26 9.04
CA PRO A 85 8.58 -11.11 10.13
C PRO A 85 9.35 -10.98 11.45
N GLU A 86 10.63 -10.64 11.39
CA GLU A 86 11.53 -10.50 12.54
C GLU A 86 11.42 -9.15 13.26
N VAL A 87 10.75 -8.16 12.68
CA VAL A 87 10.66 -6.81 13.26
C VAL A 87 9.92 -6.84 14.59
N ARG A 88 10.61 -6.37 15.61
CA ARG A 88 10.07 -6.16 16.97
C ARG A 88 10.67 -4.90 17.59
N PRO A 89 9.89 -4.08 18.33
CA PRO A 89 8.42 -4.16 18.42
C PRO A 89 7.75 -3.83 17.09
N LEU A 90 6.49 -4.22 16.92
CA LEU A 90 5.71 -3.85 15.75
C LEU A 90 5.42 -2.34 15.73
N PRO A 91 5.33 -1.71 14.53
CA PRO A 91 4.86 -0.32 14.44
C PRO A 91 3.46 -0.15 15.05
N GLY A 92 3.24 0.95 15.76
CA GLY A 92 1.97 1.19 16.46
C GLY A 92 0.73 1.22 15.55
N SER A 93 0.88 1.65 14.27
CA SER A 93 -0.22 1.56 13.31
C SER A 93 -0.57 0.11 12.96
N LEU A 94 0.42 -0.76 12.82
CA LEU A 94 0.21 -2.18 12.53
C LEU A 94 -0.41 -2.92 13.74
N GLU A 95 0.02 -2.58 14.97
CA GLU A 95 -0.61 -3.06 16.20
C GLU A 95 -2.11 -2.72 16.24
N ASN A 96 -2.45 -1.49 15.86
CA ASN A 96 -3.85 -1.04 15.83
C ASN A 96 -4.65 -1.74 14.73
N ILE A 97 -4.03 -1.99 13.55
CA ILE A 97 -4.63 -2.78 12.48
C ILE A 97 -4.96 -4.19 12.97
N PHE A 98 -4.05 -4.85 13.67
CA PHE A 98 -4.27 -6.19 14.21
C PHE A 98 -5.33 -6.23 15.32
N ARG A 99 -5.40 -5.18 16.15
CA ARG A 99 -6.46 -5.03 17.15
C ARG A 99 -7.83 -4.90 16.46
N GLU A 100 -7.95 -4.07 15.44
CA GLU A 100 -9.20 -3.90 14.70
C GLU A 100 -9.57 -5.18 13.94
N LEU A 101 -8.59 -5.87 13.32
CA LEU A 101 -8.80 -7.15 12.66
C LEU A 101 -9.41 -8.20 13.61
N HIS A 102 -8.88 -8.30 14.82
CA HIS A 102 -9.41 -9.17 15.87
C HIS A 102 -10.84 -8.76 16.28
N THR A 103 -11.08 -7.48 16.50
CA THR A 103 -12.40 -6.97 16.93
C THR A 103 -13.45 -7.16 15.83
N ASP A 104 -13.10 -6.94 14.57
CA ASP A 104 -14.01 -7.03 13.42
C ASP A 104 -14.35 -8.47 13.04
N LEU A 105 -13.38 -9.38 13.02
CA LEU A 105 -13.52 -10.73 12.46
C LEU A 105 -13.29 -11.86 13.48
N ALA A 106 -13.02 -11.54 14.75
CA ALA A 106 -12.65 -12.51 15.80
C ALA A 106 -11.44 -13.40 15.43
N LEU A 107 -10.58 -12.93 14.51
CA LEU A 107 -9.38 -13.66 14.12
C LEU A 107 -8.30 -13.58 15.21
N PRO A 108 -7.48 -14.62 15.38
CA PRO A 108 -6.38 -14.57 16.32
C PRO A 108 -5.39 -13.46 15.93
N ARG A 109 -4.69 -12.91 16.92
CA ARG A 109 -3.64 -11.93 16.66
C ARG A 109 -2.51 -12.59 15.86
N PRO A 110 -2.05 -11.95 14.75
CA PRO A 110 -0.93 -12.46 13.97
C PRO A 110 0.37 -12.56 14.80
N SER A 111 1.18 -13.57 14.51
CA SER A 111 2.44 -13.82 15.20
C SER A 111 3.56 -12.85 14.82
N ASN A 112 3.44 -12.19 13.66
CA ASN A 112 4.42 -11.25 13.11
C ASN A 112 3.75 -10.16 12.26
N GLY A 113 4.55 -9.21 11.75
CA GLY A 113 4.06 -8.04 11.02
C GLY A 113 4.11 -8.17 9.50
N ASP A 114 4.33 -9.36 8.95
CA ASP A 114 4.36 -9.57 7.50
C ASP A 114 2.95 -9.68 6.92
N LEU A 115 2.56 -8.71 6.11
CA LEU A 115 1.28 -8.69 5.40
C LEU A 115 1.36 -9.30 3.98
N THR A 116 2.48 -9.91 3.60
CA THR A 116 2.62 -10.58 2.29
C THR A 116 1.51 -11.61 2.02
N PRO A 117 0.97 -12.39 2.99
CA PRO A 117 -0.15 -13.29 2.73
C PRO A 117 -1.39 -12.56 2.18
N TRP A 118 -1.63 -11.31 2.56
CA TRP A 118 -2.74 -10.53 2.01
C TRP A 118 -2.55 -10.22 0.52
N THR A 119 -1.32 -9.98 0.07
CA THR A 119 -1.09 -9.73 -1.37
C THR A 119 -1.48 -10.93 -2.23
N ARG A 120 -1.30 -12.15 -1.72
CA ARG A 120 -1.74 -13.41 -2.37
C ARG A 120 -3.26 -13.56 -2.42
N GLN A 121 -3.99 -12.77 -1.65
CA GLN A 121 -5.45 -12.69 -1.66
C GLN A 121 -5.98 -11.56 -2.57
N GLY A 122 -5.11 -10.96 -3.38
CA GLY A 122 -5.47 -9.84 -4.25
C GLY A 122 -5.63 -8.50 -3.51
N ILE A 123 -4.94 -8.32 -2.39
CA ILE A 123 -4.92 -7.05 -1.67
C ILE A 123 -3.68 -6.26 -2.09
N LEU A 124 -3.87 -5.11 -2.72
CA LEU A 124 -2.79 -4.18 -3.03
C LEU A 124 -2.49 -3.29 -1.81
N LEU A 125 -1.31 -3.47 -1.24
CA LEU A 125 -0.81 -2.67 -0.13
C LEU A 125 0.08 -1.54 -0.66
N LEU A 126 -0.53 -0.39 -0.99
CA LEU A 126 0.11 0.70 -1.72
C LEU A 126 0.34 1.92 -0.83
N ASN A 127 1.54 2.48 -0.81
CA ASN A 127 1.79 3.80 -0.25
C ASN A 127 1.62 4.89 -1.31
N ARG A 128 1.18 6.08 -0.93
CA ARG A 128 1.09 7.27 -1.82
C ARG A 128 2.47 7.68 -2.33
N ALA A 129 3.45 7.78 -1.42
CA ALA A 129 4.86 7.94 -1.77
C ALA A 129 5.57 6.60 -1.56
N LEU A 130 6.29 6.11 -2.57
CA LEU A 130 6.90 4.77 -2.51
C LEU A 130 8.24 4.75 -1.79
N THR A 131 8.81 5.92 -1.49
CA THR A 131 10.07 6.05 -0.74
C THR A 131 10.00 7.18 0.29
N THR A 132 10.87 7.11 1.30
CA THR A 132 11.10 8.17 2.28
C THR A 132 12.56 8.20 2.72
N ALA A 133 12.99 9.25 3.42
CA ALA A 133 14.30 9.28 4.05
C ALA A 133 14.26 8.64 5.45
N PRO A 134 15.35 7.96 5.89
CA PRO A 134 15.42 7.39 7.24
C PRO A 134 15.12 8.44 8.31
N ARG A 135 14.28 8.09 9.27
CA ARG A 135 13.85 8.94 10.40
C ARG A 135 13.14 10.25 10.02
N LYS A 136 12.74 10.40 8.74
CA LYS A 136 12.02 11.57 8.25
C LYS A 136 10.75 11.12 7.51
N PRO A 137 9.61 11.01 8.21
CA PRO A 137 8.36 10.67 7.54
C PRO A 137 8.01 11.73 6.50
N ALA A 138 7.37 11.29 5.41
CA ALA A 138 6.93 12.13 4.29
C ALA A 138 8.05 12.92 3.57
N ALA A 139 9.33 12.54 3.75
CA ALA A 139 10.46 13.28 3.16
C ALA A 139 10.43 13.32 1.62
N HIS A 140 9.84 12.32 0.98
CA HIS A 140 9.73 12.25 -0.48
C HIS A 140 8.32 12.55 -1.00
N ARG A 141 7.44 13.11 -0.16
CA ARG A 141 6.13 13.61 -0.59
C ARG A 141 6.31 14.73 -1.61
N GLY A 142 5.50 14.73 -2.66
CA GLY A 142 5.55 15.75 -3.73
C GLY A 142 6.78 15.66 -4.65
N LYS A 143 7.53 14.55 -4.59
CA LYS A 143 8.69 14.34 -5.46
C LYS A 143 8.34 13.66 -6.79
N GLY A 144 7.11 13.10 -6.93
CA GLY A 144 6.62 12.50 -8.17
C GLY A 144 6.02 11.10 -8.00
N TRP A 145 6.17 10.45 -6.83
CA TRP A 145 5.56 9.12 -6.59
C TRP A 145 4.03 9.17 -6.66
N GLU A 146 3.43 10.29 -6.27
CA GLU A 146 1.98 10.46 -6.27
C GLU A 146 1.37 10.29 -7.66
N GLU A 147 2.05 10.75 -8.72
CA GLU A 147 1.62 10.56 -10.10
C GLU A 147 1.62 9.07 -10.49
N VAL A 148 2.66 8.35 -10.09
CA VAL A 148 2.77 6.90 -10.34
C VAL A 148 1.66 6.13 -9.64
N THR A 149 1.41 6.42 -8.36
CA THR A 149 0.40 5.72 -7.56
C THR A 149 -1.03 6.12 -7.95
N GLU A 150 -1.26 7.35 -8.41
CA GLU A 150 -2.54 7.76 -9.01
C GLU A 150 -2.81 7.00 -10.31
N GLN A 151 -1.81 6.87 -11.20
CA GLN A 151 -1.95 6.09 -12.42
C GLN A 151 -2.28 4.62 -12.10
N ALA A 152 -1.63 4.02 -11.10
CA ALA A 152 -1.95 2.66 -10.66
C ALA A 152 -3.43 2.53 -10.22
N ILE A 153 -3.94 3.48 -9.46
CA ILE A 153 -5.35 3.49 -9.02
C ILE A 153 -6.29 3.67 -10.21
N ARG A 154 -6.00 4.60 -11.12
CA ARG A 154 -6.79 4.81 -12.34
C ARG A 154 -6.85 3.56 -13.20
N ALA A 155 -5.73 2.85 -13.35
CA ALA A 155 -5.67 1.60 -14.10
C ALA A 155 -6.52 0.50 -13.46
N LEU A 156 -6.52 0.38 -12.11
CA LEU A 156 -7.39 -0.55 -11.40
C LEU A 156 -8.87 -0.24 -11.61
N VAL A 157 -9.25 1.03 -11.58
CA VAL A 157 -10.62 1.49 -11.84
C VAL A 157 -11.01 1.19 -13.30
N ALA A 158 -10.13 1.48 -14.25
CA ALA A 158 -10.38 1.29 -15.68
C ALA A 158 -10.60 -0.18 -16.08
N ARG A 159 -10.11 -1.15 -15.27
CA ARG A 159 -10.39 -2.58 -15.51
C ARG A 159 -11.88 -2.93 -15.48
N GLY A 160 -12.69 -2.17 -14.73
CA GLY A 160 -14.10 -2.50 -14.50
C GLY A 160 -14.32 -3.81 -13.72
N LYS A 161 -13.29 -4.39 -13.10
CA LYS A 161 -13.40 -5.59 -12.25
C LYS A 161 -13.77 -5.21 -10.82
N PRO A 162 -14.36 -6.13 -10.02
CA PRO A 162 -14.66 -5.87 -8.62
C PRO A 162 -13.46 -5.29 -7.87
N LEU A 163 -13.69 -4.18 -7.18
CA LEU A 163 -12.67 -3.46 -6.42
C LEU A 163 -13.30 -2.78 -5.21
N VAL A 164 -12.67 -2.92 -4.06
CA VAL A 164 -13.00 -2.19 -2.82
C VAL A 164 -11.76 -1.47 -2.33
N SER A 165 -11.88 -0.20 -1.98
CA SER A 165 -10.76 0.57 -1.43
C SER A 165 -10.94 0.81 0.06
N ILE A 166 -9.87 0.64 0.82
CA ILE A 166 -9.79 0.99 2.24
C ILE A 166 -8.87 2.20 2.39
N LEU A 167 -9.43 3.32 2.78
CA LEU A 167 -8.78 4.63 2.81
C LEU A 167 -8.62 5.11 4.26
N TRP A 168 -7.46 4.87 4.84
CA TRP A 168 -7.16 5.25 6.21
C TRP A 168 -6.47 6.62 6.32
N GLY A 169 -7.18 7.57 6.92
CA GLY A 169 -6.69 8.92 7.15
C GLY A 169 -6.93 9.87 5.98
N ARG A 170 -6.66 11.15 6.23
CA ARG A 170 -6.99 12.22 5.29
C ARG A 170 -6.30 12.08 3.93
N ASP A 171 -5.01 11.71 3.93
CA ASP A 171 -4.24 11.63 2.68
C ASP A 171 -4.76 10.51 1.77
N ALA A 172 -5.14 9.36 2.34
CA ALA A 172 -5.76 8.28 1.58
C ALA A 172 -7.17 8.68 1.09
N ARG A 173 -7.98 9.32 1.94
CA ARG A 173 -9.33 9.77 1.57
C ARG A 173 -9.34 10.81 0.44
N ASN A 174 -8.28 11.59 0.28
CA ASN A 174 -8.13 12.50 -0.87
C ASN A 174 -8.10 11.79 -2.23
N LEU A 175 -7.92 10.46 -2.24
CA LEU A 175 -7.98 9.64 -3.45
C LEU A 175 -9.39 9.21 -3.84
N ARG A 176 -10.39 9.44 -2.98
CA ARG A 176 -11.80 9.06 -3.23
C ARG A 176 -12.30 9.45 -4.62
N PRO A 177 -12.00 10.67 -5.14
CA PRO A 177 -12.43 11.07 -6.49
C PRO A 177 -11.87 10.20 -7.62
N LEU A 178 -10.71 9.56 -7.43
CA LEU A 178 -10.12 8.68 -8.44
C LEU A 178 -10.84 7.35 -8.60
N LEU A 179 -11.61 6.95 -7.59
CA LEU A 179 -12.28 5.64 -7.53
C LEU A 179 -13.64 5.64 -8.26
N GLY A 180 -14.15 6.81 -8.68
CA GLY A 180 -15.47 6.89 -9.32
C GLY A 180 -16.56 6.23 -8.48
N ASP A 181 -17.32 5.29 -9.08
CA ASP A 181 -18.43 4.59 -8.42
C ASP A 181 -17.98 3.37 -7.58
N PHE A 182 -16.68 3.02 -7.61
CA PHE A 182 -16.19 1.92 -6.78
C PHE A 182 -16.30 2.23 -5.29
N PRO A 183 -16.70 1.26 -4.46
CA PRO A 183 -16.86 1.47 -3.04
C PRO A 183 -15.54 1.76 -2.34
N ALA A 184 -15.60 2.67 -1.37
CA ALA A 184 -14.50 2.98 -0.48
C ALA A 184 -14.96 2.96 0.98
N ILE A 185 -14.17 2.33 1.84
CA ILE A 185 -14.33 2.31 3.28
C ILE A 185 -13.35 3.34 3.85
N GLU A 186 -13.88 4.37 4.46
CA GLU A 186 -13.10 5.51 4.95
C GLU A 186 -13.11 5.56 6.48
N SER A 187 -11.95 5.74 7.09
CA SER A 187 -11.84 5.94 8.53
C SER A 187 -10.65 6.84 8.89
N ALA A 188 -10.45 7.08 10.19
CA ALA A 188 -9.22 7.69 10.68
C ALA A 188 -8.01 6.78 10.37
N HIS A 189 -6.81 7.34 10.42
CA HIS A 189 -5.59 6.56 10.23
C HIS A 189 -5.33 5.66 11.45
N PRO A 190 -4.80 4.42 11.27
CA PRO A 190 -4.51 3.50 12.37
C PRO A 190 -3.35 3.93 13.30
N SER A 191 -2.69 5.06 13.04
CA SER A 191 -1.66 5.60 13.92
C SER A 191 -2.16 5.75 15.37
N PRO A 192 -1.32 5.47 16.37
CA PRO A 192 -1.66 5.74 17.77
C PRO A 192 -2.16 7.16 18.05
N MET A 193 -1.78 8.13 17.23
CA MET A 193 -2.23 9.53 17.34
C MET A 193 -3.69 9.75 16.91
N SER A 194 -4.30 8.83 16.20
CA SER A 194 -5.62 9.03 15.56
C SER A 194 -6.56 7.82 15.60
N ALA A 195 -6.09 6.66 16.01
CA ALA A 195 -6.89 5.43 15.97
C ALA A 195 -8.18 5.53 16.80
N ASP A 196 -8.16 6.18 17.95
CA ASP A 196 -9.34 6.41 18.79
C ASP A 196 -10.33 7.43 18.20
N ARG A 197 -9.98 8.09 17.09
CA ARG A 197 -10.82 9.10 16.42
C ARG A 197 -11.64 8.50 15.25
N GLY A 198 -11.97 7.20 15.32
CA GLY A 198 -12.82 6.51 14.36
C GLY A 198 -12.12 5.52 13.44
N PHE A 199 -10.91 5.06 13.79
CA PHE A 199 -10.34 3.85 13.19
C PHE A 199 -10.86 2.61 13.90
N PHE A 200 -10.77 2.56 15.23
CA PHE A 200 -11.34 1.46 16.00
C PHE A 200 -12.86 1.43 15.87
N GLY A 201 -13.40 0.24 15.59
CA GLY A 201 -14.83 0.03 15.33
C GLY A 201 -15.27 0.38 13.91
N SER A 202 -14.35 0.80 13.02
CA SER A 202 -14.68 1.07 11.61
C SER A 202 -14.95 -0.21 10.80
N ARG A 203 -14.57 -1.38 11.30
CA ARG A 203 -14.85 -2.70 10.73
C ARG A 203 -14.52 -2.82 9.24
N PRO A 204 -13.30 -2.42 8.80
CA PRO A 204 -13.01 -2.32 7.39
C PRO A 204 -12.90 -3.69 6.69
N PHE A 205 -12.58 -4.74 7.42
CA PHE A 205 -12.32 -6.07 6.86
C PHE A 205 -13.62 -6.80 6.52
N SER A 206 -14.59 -6.81 7.44
CA SER A 206 -15.93 -7.38 7.19
C SER A 206 -16.67 -6.59 6.12
N GLN A 207 -16.63 -5.25 6.19
CA GLN A 207 -17.23 -4.39 5.17
C GLN A 207 -16.63 -4.62 3.78
N ALA A 208 -15.29 -4.78 3.67
CA ALA A 208 -14.66 -5.07 2.39
C ALA A 208 -15.17 -6.39 1.79
N ASN A 209 -15.32 -7.43 2.60
CA ASN A 209 -15.86 -8.70 2.16
C ASN A 209 -17.33 -8.58 1.71
N ASP A 210 -18.17 -7.87 2.46
CA ASP A 210 -19.55 -7.62 2.07
C ASP A 210 -19.65 -6.88 0.73
N LEU A 211 -18.80 -5.87 0.53
CA LEU A 211 -18.77 -5.09 -0.70
C LEU A 211 -18.23 -5.89 -1.90
N LEU A 212 -17.25 -6.79 -1.69
CA LEU A 212 -16.80 -7.71 -2.73
C LEU A 212 -17.90 -8.67 -3.16
N VAL A 213 -18.59 -9.28 -2.19
CA VAL A 213 -19.71 -10.20 -2.46
C VAL A 213 -20.82 -9.51 -3.24
N ARG A 214 -21.18 -8.26 -2.90
CA ARG A 214 -22.15 -7.46 -3.65
C ARG A 214 -21.73 -7.18 -5.09
N GLN A 215 -20.44 -7.18 -5.38
CA GLN A 215 -19.87 -7.06 -6.74
C GLN A 215 -19.72 -8.42 -7.43
N GLY A 216 -20.17 -9.53 -6.83
CA GLY A 216 -20.03 -10.88 -7.37
C GLY A 216 -18.64 -11.51 -7.21
N ALA A 217 -17.77 -10.92 -6.40
CA ALA A 217 -16.44 -11.43 -6.13
C ALA A 217 -16.40 -12.28 -4.85
N GLN A 218 -15.39 -13.15 -4.76
CA GLN A 218 -15.16 -13.92 -3.54
C GLN A 218 -14.62 -13.04 -2.41
N PRO A 219 -15.01 -13.29 -1.15
CA PRO A 219 -14.43 -12.59 -0.01
C PRO A 219 -12.95 -12.89 0.15
N VAL A 220 -12.24 -12.01 0.84
CA VAL A 220 -10.83 -12.16 1.21
C VAL A 220 -10.73 -12.99 2.49
N ASP A 221 -9.77 -13.89 2.55
CA ASP A 221 -9.33 -14.49 3.80
C ASP A 221 -8.29 -13.57 4.47
N TRP A 222 -8.70 -12.86 5.50
CA TRP A 222 -7.87 -11.90 6.22
C TRP A 222 -6.92 -12.52 7.23
N ARG A 223 -6.93 -13.84 7.43
CA ARG A 223 -6.05 -14.54 8.38
C ARG A 223 -4.58 -14.34 8.01
N LEU A 224 -3.78 -14.12 9.03
CA LEU A 224 -2.33 -14.05 8.98
C LEU A 224 -1.73 -15.12 9.90
N PRO A 225 -0.49 -15.54 9.67
CA PRO A 225 0.21 -16.53 10.50
C PRO A 225 0.40 -16.09 11.95
#